data_792c9b62f712b1ad2ce9265b0bd9e4b6
#
_entry.id   792c9b62f712b1ad2ce9265b0bd9e4b6
#
_cell.length_a   1.000
_cell.length_b   1.000
_cell.length_c   1.000
_cell.angle_alpha   90.00
_cell.angle_beta   90.00
_cell.angle_gamma   90.00
#
_symmetry.space_group_name_H-M   'P 1'
#
loop_
_entity.id
_entity.type
_entity.pdbx_description
1 polymer ?
#
loop_
_entity_poly.entity_id
_entity_poly.type
_entity_poly.pdbx_seq_one_letter_code
_entity_poly.pdbx_strand_id
1 'polypeptide(L)'
;MRTALTIAGSDSSGGAGIQADIKTMITNGVYAMSAITALTAQNTTGVTSILNATPEFLGQELDSIFTDIYPDAVKIGMVSDKELIKVIAAKLRQYEAKNIVVDPVMVATSGAKLISDDAADTLKEELFPLASVLTPNIPEAEELIGRKITSAEEMLSLIHISEPTRP
;
A
#
# COMPACT_ATOMS: atom_id res chain seq x y z
N MET A 1 -13.89 15.97 11.54
CA MET A 1 -14.01 14.73 10.75
C MET A 1 -12.64 14.12 10.67
N ARG A 2 -12.49 12.79 10.80
CA ARG A 2 -11.20 12.11 10.59
C ARG A 2 -10.87 12.08 9.12
N THR A 3 -9.59 12.16 8.80
CA THR A 3 -9.07 12.18 7.44
C THR A 3 -8.15 10.98 7.19
N ALA A 4 -8.20 10.39 6.00
CA ALA A 4 -7.30 9.32 5.63
C ALA A 4 -6.84 9.47 4.17
N LEU A 5 -5.57 9.13 3.94
CA LEU A 5 -4.97 9.11 2.62
C LEU A 5 -4.79 7.66 2.16
N THR A 6 -5.23 7.34 0.95
CA THR A 6 -4.79 6.12 0.26
C THR A 6 -3.73 6.45 -0.77
N ILE A 7 -2.65 5.69 -0.79
CA ILE A 7 -1.57 5.73 -1.78
C ILE A 7 -1.58 4.40 -2.51
N ALA A 8 -2.15 4.34 -3.70
CA ALA A 8 -2.34 3.10 -4.44
C ALA A 8 -2.62 3.34 -5.92
N GLY A 9 -2.65 2.26 -6.69
CA GLY A 9 -3.14 2.28 -8.07
C GLY A 9 -4.63 2.54 -8.17
N SER A 10 -5.06 3.05 -9.30
CA SER A 10 -6.46 3.25 -9.66
C SER A 10 -7.00 2.00 -10.35
N ASP A 11 -8.18 1.52 -9.97
CA ASP A 11 -8.93 0.49 -10.68
C ASP A 11 -10.13 1.13 -11.40
N SER A 12 -10.08 1.17 -12.74
CA SER A 12 -11.15 1.77 -13.54
C SER A 12 -12.51 1.08 -13.39
N SER A 13 -12.53 -0.19 -12.96
CA SER A 13 -13.79 -0.92 -12.65
C SER A 13 -14.33 -0.60 -11.26
N GLY A 14 -13.52 0.00 -10.39
CA GLY A 14 -13.92 0.47 -9.07
C GLY A 14 -14.00 -0.61 -7.99
N GLY A 15 -13.51 -1.83 -8.24
CA GLY A 15 -13.55 -2.96 -7.32
C GLY A 15 -12.34 -3.07 -6.38
N ALA A 16 -11.23 -2.40 -6.72
CA ALA A 16 -9.97 -2.43 -5.99
C ALA A 16 -9.34 -1.03 -5.94
N GLY A 17 -8.08 -0.96 -5.50
CA GLY A 17 -7.26 0.24 -5.49
C GLY A 17 -7.89 1.41 -4.77
N ILE A 18 -7.55 2.64 -5.19
CA ILE A 18 -8.03 3.86 -4.54
C ILE A 18 -9.56 3.95 -4.54
N GLN A 19 -10.25 3.41 -5.53
CA GLN A 19 -11.71 3.47 -5.61
C GLN A 19 -12.37 2.63 -4.52
N ALA A 20 -11.87 1.43 -4.23
CA ALA A 20 -12.35 0.61 -3.12
C ALA A 20 -12.02 1.25 -1.76
N ASP A 21 -10.79 1.76 -1.62
CA ASP A 21 -10.34 2.42 -0.40
C ASP A 21 -11.21 3.65 -0.08
N ILE A 22 -11.42 4.54 -1.06
CA ILE A 22 -12.25 5.75 -0.89
C ILE A 22 -13.69 5.39 -0.50
N LYS A 23 -14.30 4.41 -1.18
CA LYS A 23 -15.65 3.95 -0.84
C LYS A 23 -15.72 3.44 0.60
N THR A 24 -14.73 2.64 1.01
CA THR A 24 -14.64 2.09 2.36
C THR A 24 -14.44 3.19 3.41
N MET A 25 -13.55 4.13 3.17
CA MET A 25 -13.32 5.27 4.08
C MET A 25 -14.58 6.12 4.24
N ILE A 26 -15.25 6.47 3.14
CA ILE A 26 -16.48 7.29 3.16
C ILE A 26 -17.61 6.58 3.91
N THR A 27 -17.81 5.28 3.68
CA THR A 27 -18.86 4.50 4.37
C THR A 27 -18.60 4.39 5.87
N ASN A 28 -17.35 4.56 6.30
CA ASN A 28 -16.98 4.62 7.72
C ASN A 28 -16.88 6.06 8.27
N GLY A 29 -17.40 7.06 7.56
CA GLY A 29 -17.45 8.44 8.03
C GLY A 29 -16.09 9.17 8.02
N VAL A 30 -15.14 8.70 7.22
CA VAL A 30 -13.80 9.26 7.09
C VAL A 30 -13.69 10.07 5.79
N TYR A 31 -13.12 11.27 5.86
CA TYR A 31 -12.78 12.04 4.66
C TYR A 31 -11.59 11.37 3.94
N ALA A 32 -11.83 10.94 2.72
CA ALA A 32 -10.87 10.16 1.94
C ALA A 32 -10.11 11.05 0.95
N MET A 33 -8.80 10.93 0.95
CA MET A 33 -7.87 11.54 0.00
C MET A 33 -7.10 10.46 -0.73
N SER A 34 -6.54 10.76 -1.92
CA SER A 34 -5.78 9.78 -2.70
C SER A 34 -4.55 10.41 -3.35
N ALA A 35 -3.43 9.66 -3.34
CA ALA A 35 -2.28 9.83 -4.21
C ALA A 35 -2.17 8.59 -5.10
N ILE A 36 -2.04 8.78 -6.41
CA ILE A 36 -2.20 7.71 -7.39
C ILE A 36 -0.84 7.22 -7.88
N THR A 37 -0.52 5.96 -7.62
CA THR A 37 0.73 5.33 -8.06
C THR A 37 0.70 4.88 -9.51
N ALA A 38 -0.47 4.48 -10.00
CA ALA A 38 -0.69 4.06 -11.38
C ALA A 38 -2.16 4.19 -11.78
N LEU A 39 -2.41 4.47 -13.04
CA LEU A 39 -3.73 4.31 -13.66
C LEU A 39 -3.78 2.94 -14.34
N THR A 40 -4.90 2.21 -14.21
CA THR A 40 -5.09 0.96 -14.91
C THR A 40 -6.30 1.02 -15.84
N ALA A 41 -6.17 0.45 -17.02
CA ALA A 41 -7.30 0.06 -17.85
C ALA A 41 -7.71 -1.36 -17.43
N GLN A 42 -8.61 -1.44 -16.46
CA GLN A 42 -8.99 -2.65 -15.75
C GLN A 42 -10.50 -2.86 -15.74
N ASN A 43 -10.90 -4.12 -15.79
CA ASN A 43 -12.27 -4.58 -15.58
C ASN A 43 -12.29 -5.85 -14.72
N THR A 44 -13.46 -6.47 -14.55
CA THR A 44 -13.62 -7.68 -13.73
C THR A 44 -12.93 -8.92 -14.29
N THR A 45 -12.46 -8.87 -15.53
CA THR A 45 -11.78 -10.00 -16.21
C THR A 45 -10.26 -9.83 -16.27
N GLY A 46 -9.71 -8.62 -16.02
CA GLY A 46 -8.28 -8.40 -16.04
C GLY A 46 -7.85 -6.95 -16.25
N VAL A 47 -6.53 -6.76 -16.31
CA VAL A 47 -5.86 -5.48 -16.57
C VAL A 47 -5.29 -5.52 -17.99
N THR A 48 -5.69 -4.57 -18.84
CA THR A 48 -5.23 -4.48 -20.23
C THR A 48 -4.11 -3.47 -20.45
N SER A 49 -3.99 -2.46 -19.57
CA SER A 49 -2.92 -1.46 -19.65
C SER A 49 -2.67 -0.83 -18.28
N ILE A 50 -1.43 -0.40 -18.06
CA ILE A 50 -1.01 0.29 -16.85
C ILE A 50 -0.18 1.52 -17.25
N LEU A 51 -0.50 2.66 -16.65
CA LEU A 51 0.27 3.90 -16.76
C LEU A 51 0.72 4.30 -15.35
N ASN A 52 1.98 4.10 -15.05
CA ASN A 52 2.57 4.49 -13.77
C ASN A 52 2.68 6.01 -13.66
N ALA A 53 2.43 6.55 -12.47
CA ALA A 53 2.83 7.91 -12.12
C ALA A 53 4.36 8.01 -12.15
N THR A 54 4.89 9.22 -12.41
CA THR A 54 6.32 9.45 -12.21
C THR A 54 6.61 9.66 -10.72
N PRO A 55 7.81 9.29 -10.23
CA PRO A 55 8.20 9.54 -8.84
C PRO A 55 8.07 11.02 -8.45
N GLU A 56 8.42 11.92 -9.38
CA GLU A 56 8.29 13.35 -9.18
C GLU A 56 6.83 13.78 -9.00
N PHE A 57 5.91 13.31 -9.86
CA PHE A 57 4.50 13.69 -9.78
C PHE A 57 3.85 13.14 -8.52
N LEU A 58 4.13 11.87 -8.15
CA LEU A 58 3.65 11.29 -6.90
C LEU A 58 4.15 12.09 -5.68
N GLY A 59 5.41 12.55 -5.72
CA GLY A 59 5.94 13.44 -4.68
C GLY A 59 5.15 14.74 -4.57
N GLN A 60 4.74 15.35 -5.70
CA GLN A 60 3.93 16.56 -5.73
C GLN A 60 2.49 16.32 -5.21
N GLU A 61 1.86 15.17 -5.54
CA GLU A 61 0.57 14.80 -4.97
C GLU A 61 0.64 14.72 -3.44
N LEU A 62 1.67 14.05 -2.91
CA LEU A 62 1.88 13.91 -1.47
C LEU A 62 2.14 15.26 -0.81
N ASP A 63 3.01 16.10 -1.39
CA ASP A 63 3.26 17.46 -0.88
C ASP A 63 1.97 18.28 -0.82
N SER A 64 1.16 18.23 -1.87
CA SER A 64 -0.12 18.96 -1.94
C SER A 64 -1.10 18.54 -0.83
N ILE A 65 -1.15 17.24 -0.52
CA ILE A 65 -2.03 16.71 0.52
C ILE A 65 -1.50 17.08 1.91
N PHE A 66 -0.23 16.75 2.20
CA PHE A 66 0.33 16.94 3.55
C PHE A 66 0.46 18.41 3.96
N THR A 67 0.57 19.34 3.00
CA THR A 67 0.68 20.78 3.29
C THR A 67 -0.67 21.50 3.44
N ASP A 68 -1.78 20.83 3.08
CA ASP A 68 -3.14 21.39 3.19
C ASP A 68 -3.99 20.59 4.19
N ILE A 69 -4.42 19.38 3.81
CA ILE A 69 -5.24 18.51 4.67
C ILE A 69 -4.37 17.36 5.18
N TYR A 70 -3.69 17.57 6.29
CA TYR A 70 -2.82 16.55 6.89
C TYR A 70 -3.65 15.30 7.28
N PRO A 71 -3.30 14.09 6.78
CA PRO A 71 -4.07 12.88 7.06
C PRO A 71 -3.86 12.37 8.50
N ASP A 72 -4.94 11.98 9.18
CA ASP A 72 -4.89 11.28 10.48
C ASP A 72 -4.31 9.86 10.34
N ALA A 73 -4.47 9.25 9.16
CA ALA A 73 -3.97 7.91 8.83
C ALA A 73 -3.63 7.80 7.34
N VAL A 74 -2.70 6.90 7.02
CA VAL A 74 -2.28 6.61 5.64
C VAL A 74 -2.41 5.11 5.37
N LYS A 75 -3.08 4.75 4.26
CA LYS A 75 -3.08 3.38 3.73
C LYS A 75 -2.24 3.33 2.47
N ILE A 76 -1.30 2.40 2.41
CA ILE A 76 -0.50 2.12 1.21
C ILE A 76 -0.99 0.79 0.65
N GLY A 77 -1.44 0.81 -0.61
CA GLY A 77 -1.83 -0.38 -1.34
C GLY A 77 -0.76 -0.79 -2.36
N MET A 78 -1.19 -1.18 -3.57
CA MET A 78 -0.27 -1.63 -4.61
C MET A 78 0.68 -0.51 -5.05
N VAL A 79 1.98 -0.77 -4.90
CA VAL A 79 3.07 0.04 -5.46
C VAL A 79 4.10 -0.92 -6.06
N SER A 80 4.20 -0.96 -7.39
CA SER A 80 5.01 -1.94 -8.10
C SER A 80 6.42 -1.45 -8.49
N ASP A 81 6.68 -0.15 -8.36
CA ASP A 81 7.92 0.50 -8.77
C ASP A 81 8.74 0.95 -7.55
N LYS A 82 10.02 0.57 -7.53
CA LYS A 82 10.92 0.87 -6.40
C LYS A 82 11.16 2.36 -6.17
N GLU A 83 11.18 3.17 -7.22
CA GLU A 83 11.43 4.60 -7.08
C GLU A 83 10.17 5.30 -6.52
N LEU A 84 8.96 4.82 -6.85
CA LEU A 84 7.74 5.27 -6.19
C LEU A 84 7.74 4.90 -4.71
N ILE A 85 8.18 3.67 -4.35
CA ILE A 85 8.29 3.23 -2.95
C ILE A 85 9.22 4.16 -2.16
N LYS A 86 10.39 4.49 -2.71
CA LYS A 86 11.35 5.41 -2.07
C LYS A 86 10.77 6.81 -1.86
N VAL A 87 10.07 7.34 -2.87
CA VAL A 87 9.41 8.66 -2.76
C VAL A 87 8.35 8.64 -1.67
N ILE A 88 7.50 7.61 -1.62
CA ILE A 88 6.49 7.45 -0.57
C ILE A 88 7.17 7.45 0.80
N ALA A 89 8.17 6.60 1.00
CA ALA A 89 8.88 6.49 2.27
C ALA A 89 9.55 7.82 2.69
N ALA A 90 10.18 8.50 1.74
CA ALA A 90 10.81 9.81 1.98
C ALA A 90 9.77 10.87 2.41
N LYS A 91 8.61 10.93 1.74
CA LYS A 91 7.55 11.87 2.07
C LYS A 91 6.87 11.55 3.40
N LEU A 92 6.63 10.27 3.71
CA LEU A 92 6.08 9.87 5.01
C LEU A 92 7.01 10.23 6.17
N ARG A 93 8.34 10.08 6.00
CA ARG A 93 9.34 10.53 6.98
C ARG A 93 9.39 12.06 7.06
N GLN A 94 9.42 12.76 5.92
CA GLN A 94 9.46 14.23 5.84
C GLN A 94 8.32 14.87 6.62
N TYR A 95 7.12 14.32 6.49
CA TYR A 95 5.91 14.85 7.13
C TYR A 95 5.58 14.18 8.47
N GLU A 96 6.44 13.28 8.96
CA GLU A 96 6.21 12.54 10.21
C GLU A 96 4.83 11.87 10.27
N ALA A 97 4.44 11.25 9.13
CA ALA A 97 3.13 10.62 8.97
C ALA A 97 2.92 9.52 10.02
N LYS A 98 1.68 9.42 10.53
CA LYS A 98 1.31 8.47 11.60
C LYS A 98 0.22 7.52 11.13
N ASN A 99 0.03 6.45 11.91
CA ASN A 99 -1.04 5.47 11.66
C ASN A 99 -0.98 4.91 10.22
N ILE A 100 0.20 4.44 9.83
CA ILE A 100 0.47 3.93 8.49
C ILE A 100 0.09 2.46 8.42
N VAL A 101 -0.81 2.12 7.50
CA VAL A 101 -1.19 0.74 7.16
C VAL A 101 -0.58 0.41 5.81
N VAL A 102 0.23 -0.65 5.75
CA VAL A 102 0.79 -1.15 4.49
C VAL A 102 0.15 -2.48 4.13
N ASP A 103 -0.52 -2.49 3.00
CA ASP A 103 -1.07 -3.67 2.35
C ASP A 103 -0.08 -4.10 1.26
N PRO A 104 0.75 -5.13 1.52
CA PRO A 104 1.88 -5.48 0.66
C PRO A 104 1.40 -6.29 -0.55
N VAL A 105 0.64 -5.67 -1.45
CA VAL A 105 0.08 -6.31 -2.64
C VAL A 105 1.20 -6.76 -3.59
N MET A 106 1.65 -8.00 -3.42
CA MET A 106 2.76 -8.59 -4.20
C MET A 106 2.28 -9.61 -5.23
N VAL A 107 1.14 -10.26 -4.97
CA VAL A 107 0.61 -11.34 -5.81
C VAL A 107 -0.86 -11.09 -6.11
N ALA A 108 -1.25 -11.14 -7.39
CA ALA A 108 -2.65 -11.07 -7.79
C ALA A 108 -3.43 -12.31 -7.31
N THR A 109 -4.74 -12.18 -7.19
CA THR A 109 -5.63 -13.32 -6.88
C THR A 109 -5.48 -14.48 -7.88
N SER A 110 -5.05 -14.18 -9.11
CA SER A 110 -4.72 -15.17 -10.15
C SER A 110 -3.38 -15.88 -9.93
N GLY A 111 -2.59 -15.51 -8.92
CA GLY A 111 -1.24 -16.02 -8.66
C GLY A 111 -0.13 -15.31 -9.45
N ALA A 112 -0.46 -14.31 -10.28
CA ALA A 112 0.54 -13.54 -11.02
C ALA A 112 1.30 -12.59 -10.08
N LYS A 113 2.64 -12.56 -10.19
CA LYS A 113 3.48 -11.63 -9.45
C LYS A 113 3.24 -10.21 -9.96
N LEU A 114 2.89 -9.30 -9.05
CA LEU A 114 2.57 -7.89 -9.35
C LEU A 114 3.71 -6.94 -9.08
N ILE A 115 4.76 -7.39 -8.42
CA ILE A 115 5.92 -6.59 -8.02
C ILE A 115 7.20 -7.32 -8.40
N SER A 116 8.22 -6.60 -8.84
CA SER A 116 9.56 -7.16 -9.08
C SER A 116 10.28 -7.47 -7.76
N ASP A 117 11.30 -8.34 -7.79
CA ASP A 117 12.04 -8.72 -6.57
C ASP A 117 12.71 -7.51 -5.92
N ASP A 118 13.32 -6.64 -6.72
CA ASP A 118 13.98 -5.42 -6.23
C ASP A 118 13.01 -4.41 -5.63
N ALA A 119 11.79 -4.32 -6.14
CA ALA A 119 10.75 -3.49 -5.56
C ALA A 119 10.16 -4.10 -4.27
N ALA A 120 10.05 -5.45 -4.20
CA ALA A 120 9.64 -6.14 -2.98
C ALA A 120 10.64 -5.95 -1.84
N ASP A 121 11.94 -6.03 -2.14
CA ASP A 121 12.98 -5.77 -1.16
C ASP A 121 12.96 -4.30 -0.71
N THR A 122 12.82 -3.36 -1.65
CA THR A 122 12.68 -1.93 -1.31
C THR A 122 11.45 -1.67 -0.43
N LEU A 123 10.32 -2.36 -0.68
CA LEU A 123 9.13 -2.28 0.15
C LEU A 123 9.40 -2.70 1.60
N LYS A 124 10.11 -3.83 1.78
CA LYS A 124 10.51 -4.34 3.10
C LYS A 124 11.47 -3.40 3.83
N GLU A 125 12.44 -2.83 3.11
CA GLU A 125 13.48 -1.97 3.69
C GLU A 125 12.96 -0.56 4.01
N GLU A 126 12.12 0.01 3.15
CA GLU A 126 11.75 1.41 3.22
C GLU A 126 10.38 1.70 3.86
N LEU A 127 9.36 0.86 3.58
CA LEU A 127 8.00 1.12 4.03
C LEU A 127 7.59 0.30 5.26
N PHE A 128 8.03 -0.96 5.39
CA PHE A 128 7.65 -1.76 6.55
C PHE A 128 8.11 -1.17 7.88
N PRO A 129 9.32 -0.57 8.01
CA PRO A 129 9.73 0.09 9.25
C PRO A 129 8.86 1.29 9.63
N LEU A 130 8.13 1.88 8.68
CA LEU A 130 7.21 2.99 8.92
C LEU A 130 5.79 2.54 9.26
N ALA A 131 5.47 1.28 8.99
CA ALA A 131 4.12 0.75 9.15
C ALA A 131 3.74 0.60 10.62
N SER A 132 2.56 1.07 10.98
CA SER A 132 1.91 0.74 12.25
C SER A 132 1.20 -0.62 12.18
N VAL A 133 0.75 -1.00 10.97
CA VAL A 133 0.04 -2.26 10.70
C VAL A 133 0.43 -2.75 9.31
N LEU A 134 0.70 -4.05 9.18
CA LEU A 134 0.84 -4.77 7.92
C LEU A 134 -0.37 -5.68 7.73
N THR A 135 -0.91 -5.76 6.50
CA THR A 135 -2.10 -6.57 6.19
C THR A 135 -1.85 -7.59 5.06
N PRO A 136 -0.79 -8.43 5.15
CA PRO A 136 -0.52 -9.42 4.12
C PRO A 136 -1.61 -10.50 4.10
N ASN A 137 -2.03 -10.94 2.92
CA ASN A 137 -2.75 -12.19 2.76
C ASN A 137 -1.80 -13.40 2.96
N ILE A 138 -2.33 -14.64 3.02
CA ILE A 138 -1.51 -15.83 3.28
C ILE A 138 -0.37 -16.00 2.25
N PRO A 139 -0.61 -15.93 0.93
CA PRO A 139 0.47 -15.99 -0.05
C PRO A 139 1.54 -14.92 0.12
N GLU A 140 1.16 -13.71 0.44
CA GLU A 140 2.09 -12.59 0.70
C GLU A 140 2.89 -12.80 1.99
N ALA A 141 2.23 -13.29 3.05
CA ALA A 141 2.90 -13.64 4.28
C ALA A 141 3.93 -14.77 4.06
N GLU A 142 3.59 -15.80 3.29
CA GLU A 142 4.52 -16.87 2.92
C GLU A 142 5.75 -16.35 2.14
N GLU A 143 5.53 -15.44 1.20
CA GLU A 143 6.62 -14.79 0.45
C GLU A 143 7.52 -13.95 1.37
N LEU A 144 6.92 -13.22 2.31
CA LEU A 144 7.64 -12.40 3.27
C LEU A 144 8.53 -13.22 4.23
N ILE A 145 8.06 -14.39 4.67
CA ILE A 145 8.78 -15.25 5.63
C ILE A 145 9.63 -16.35 4.95
N GLY A 146 9.51 -16.49 3.62
CA GLY A 146 10.26 -17.49 2.85
C GLY A 146 9.88 -18.94 3.12
N ARG A 147 8.68 -19.21 3.69
CA ARG A 147 8.18 -20.56 3.96
C ARG A 147 6.66 -20.65 3.88
N LYS A 148 6.15 -21.86 3.67
CA LYS A 148 4.71 -22.13 3.64
C LYS A 148 4.08 -22.05 5.04
N ILE A 149 2.83 -21.60 5.09
CA ILE A 149 1.98 -21.56 6.28
C ILE A 149 1.02 -22.76 6.18
N THR A 150 1.15 -23.72 7.10
CA THR A 150 0.43 -24.99 7.03
C THR A 150 -0.68 -25.14 8.07
N SER A 151 -0.75 -24.23 9.05
CA SER A 151 -1.76 -24.25 10.10
C SER A 151 -2.21 -22.86 10.52
N ALA A 152 -3.38 -22.78 11.15
CA ALA A 152 -3.89 -21.54 11.75
C ALA A 152 -2.99 -21.05 12.91
N GLU A 153 -2.36 -21.97 13.64
CA GLU A 153 -1.43 -21.64 14.73
C GLU A 153 -0.16 -20.96 14.20
N GLU A 154 0.39 -21.47 13.09
CA GLU A 154 1.52 -20.82 12.42
C GLU A 154 1.13 -19.43 11.91
N MET A 155 -0.06 -19.27 11.33
CA MET A 155 -0.55 -17.97 10.88
C MET A 155 -0.67 -16.97 12.03
N LEU A 156 -1.18 -17.39 13.18
CA LEU A 156 -1.27 -16.54 14.37
C LEU A 156 0.10 -16.18 14.94
N SER A 157 1.09 -17.08 14.85
CA SER A 157 2.45 -16.80 15.32
C SER A 157 3.15 -15.70 14.51
N LEU A 158 2.73 -15.47 13.27
CA LEU A 158 3.30 -14.43 12.39
C LEU A 158 2.90 -13.01 12.80
N ILE A 159 1.84 -12.83 13.56
CA ILE A 159 1.42 -11.51 14.09
C ILE A 159 2.56 -10.90 14.91
N HIS A 160 3.37 -11.73 15.59
CA HIS A 160 4.51 -11.28 16.41
C HIS A 160 5.80 -11.02 15.60
N ILE A 161 5.91 -11.56 14.38
CA ILE A 161 7.10 -11.39 13.53
C ILE A 161 7.03 -10.07 12.76
N SER A 162 5.83 -9.56 12.51
CA SER A 162 5.59 -8.31 11.79
C SER A 162 5.47 -7.08 12.70
N GLU A 163 5.54 -7.25 14.03
CA GLU A 163 5.63 -6.09 14.92
C GLU A 163 7.01 -5.43 14.72
N PRO A 164 7.07 -4.15 14.32
CA PRO A 164 8.33 -3.42 14.36
C PRO A 164 8.82 -3.45 15.81
N THR A 165 10.03 -3.94 16.02
CA THR A 165 10.71 -3.86 17.33
C THR A 165 10.75 -2.40 17.73
N ARG A 166 9.82 -1.99 18.59
CA ARG A 166 9.87 -0.66 19.20
C ARG A 166 11.11 -0.62 20.09
N PRO A 167 11.95 0.42 19.94
CA PRO A 167 13.04 0.66 20.86
C PRO A 167 12.52 0.94 22.27
#